data_1baa13fdcd040ab8fb36a0910a661b76
#
_entry.id   1baa13fdcd040ab8fb36a0910a661b76
#
_cell.length_a   1.000
_cell.length_b   1.000
_cell.length_c   1.000
_cell.angle_alpha   90.00
_cell.angle_beta   90.00
_cell.angle_gamma   90.00
#
_symmetry.space_group_name_H-M   'P 1'
#
loop_
_entity.id
_entity.type
_entity.pdbx_description
1 polymer ?
#
loop_
_entity_poly.entity_id
_entity_poly.type
_entity_poly.pdbx_seq_one_letter_code
_entity_poly.pdbx_strand_id
1 'polypeptide(L)'
;VGEEMIYICITRSLARRSNFRILPKHPLALEECQLYDYDEGFEMIDWDILTRVGQNDEDARQIKMAECLSPLVIPVDAFQCIYVSSKETENKVADMLKQKGVIFPPPFITVMPQWFE
;
A
#
# COMPACT_ATOMS: atom_id res chain seq x y z
N VAL A 1 -6.27 -13.42 -13.16
CA VAL A 1 -6.21 -14.81 -12.80
C VAL A 1 -4.81 -15.34 -13.08
N GLY A 2 -4.21 -15.97 -12.12
CA GLY A 2 -2.88 -16.54 -12.27
C GLY A 2 -1.73 -15.62 -11.96
N GLU A 3 -1.97 -14.36 -11.67
CA GLU A 3 -0.91 -13.49 -11.21
C GLU A 3 -0.79 -13.59 -9.70
N GLU A 4 0.45 -13.74 -9.24
CA GLU A 4 0.71 -13.72 -7.81
C GLU A 4 0.83 -12.29 -7.35
N MET A 5 0.13 -11.95 -6.28
CA MET A 5 0.18 -10.63 -5.67
C MET A 5 0.84 -10.71 -4.31
N ILE A 6 1.50 -9.63 -3.95
CA ILE A 6 2.06 -9.45 -2.61
C ILE A 6 1.73 -8.05 -2.12
N TYR A 7 1.75 -7.87 -0.82
CA TYR A 7 1.62 -6.54 -0.21
C TYR A 7 2.96 -6.18 0.44
N ILE A 8 3.53 -5.08 0.00
CA ILE A 8 4.75 -4.54 0.59
C ILE A 8 4.33 -3.40 1.49
N CYS A 9 4.72 -3.47 2.76
CA CYS A 9 4.32 -2.50 3.75
C CYS A 9 5.47 -1.61 4.18
N ILE A 10 5.18 -0.33 4.26
CA ILE A 10 6.10 0.66 4.84
C ILE A 10 5.38 1.34 6.00
N THR A 11 6.13 1.98 6.87
CA THR A 11 5.52 2.68 8.00
C THR A 11 4.93 4.02 7.58
N ARG A 12 3.91 4.45 8.31
CA ARG A 12 3.34 5.78 8.10
C ARG A 12 4.38 6.87 8.41
N SER A 13 5.24 6.61 9.39
CA SER A 13 6.32 7.55 9.72
C SER A 13 7.25 7.77 8.54
N LEU A 14 7.60 6.72 7.82
CA LEU A 14 8.44 6.83 6.64
C LEU A 14 7.75 7.66 5.55
N ALA A 15 6.49 7.36 5.29
CA ALA A 15 5.71 8.07 4.28
C ALA A 15 5.64 9.57 4.59
N ARG A 16 5.39 9.90 5.85
CA ARG A 16 5.31 11.28 6.30
C ARG A 16 6.65 12.01 6.16
N ARG A 17 7.74 11.38 6.62
CA ARG A 17 9.08 11.98 6.54
C ARG A 17 9.56 12.17 5.12
N SER A 18 9.13 11.29 4.22
CA SER A 18 9.58 11.26 2.84
C SER A 18 8.68 12.06 1.90
N ASN A 19 7.79 12.87 2.47
CA ASN A 19 6.91 13.76 1.70
C ASN A 19 5.99 13.03 0.73
N PHE A 20 5.49 11.87 1.13
CA PHE A 20 4.48 11.19 0.34
C PHE A 20 3.24 12.08 0.27
N ARG A 21 2.52 11.99 -0.83
CA ARG A 21 1.32 12.78 -1.04
C ARG A 21 0.08 11.91 -1.04
N ILE A 22 -1.02 12.50 -0.63
CA ILE A 22 -2.30 11.81 -0.51
C ILE A 22 -3.24 12.22 -1.61
N LEU A 23 -3.84 11.22 -2.25
CA LEU A 23 -4.95 11.38 -3.17
C LEU A 23 -6.18 10.83 -2.45
N PRO A 24 -7.07 11.71 -1.92
CA PRO A 24 -8.17 11.26 -1.04
C PRO A 24 -9.25 10.47 -1.74
N LYS A 25 -9.36 10.59 -3.06
CA LYS A 25 -10.37 9.90 -3.88
C LYS A 25 -9.74 9.45 -5.17
N HIS A 26 -10.45 8.57 -5.88
CA HIS A 26 -10.02 8.10 -7.19
C HIS A 26 -9.78 9.27 -8.15
N PRO A 27 -8.68 9.28 -8.90
CA PRO A 27 -8.34 10.40 -9.78
C PRO A 27 -9.35 10.69 -10.89
N LEU A 28 -10.13 9.70 -11.30
CA LEU A 28 -11.16 9.89 -12.31
C LEU A 28 -12.45 10.48 -11.74
N ALA A 29 -12.49 10.68 -10.43
CA ALA A 29 -13.63 11.26 -9.77
C ALA A 29 -13.59 12.76 -9.87
N LEU A 30 -13.27 13.32 -10.98
CA LEU A 30 -13.45 14.66 -11.16
C LEU A 30 -12.35 15.62 -11.21
N GLU A 31 -12.74 16.67 -11.70
CA GLU A 31 -12.15 17.99 -11.73
C GLU A 31 -11.55 18.46 -10.40
N GLU A 32 -12.01 17.89 -9.29
CA GLU A 32 -11.55 18.26 -7.95
C GLU A 32 -10.44 17.39 -7.40
N CYS A 33 -9.95 16.47 -8.20
CA CYS A 33 -8.91 15.57 -7.76
C CYS A 33 -7.57 16.29 -7.74
N GLN A 34 -6.96 16.39 -6.56
CA GLN A 34 -5.63 16.93 -6.43
C GLN A 34 -4.83 16.18 -5.36
N LEU A 35 -3.52 16.29 -5.45
CA LEU A 35 -2.62 15.72 -4.47
C LEU A 35 -2.44 16.70 -3.32
N TYR A 36 -2.45 16.17 -2.11
CA TYR A 36 -2.25 16.94 -0.90
C TYR A 36 -0.99 16.46 -0.18
N ASP A 37 -0.38 17.34 0.60
CA ASP A 37 0.71 16.93 1.50
C ASP A 37 0.20 15.87 2.45
N TYR A 38 1.10 15.07 3.01
CA TYR A 38 0.72 13.92 3.81
C TYR A 38 -0.25 14.26 4.94
N ASP A 39 0.09 15.26 5.77
CA ASP A 39 -0.75 15.61 6.93
C ASP A 39 -2.11 16.15 6.52
N GLU A 40 -2.14 17.07 5.58
CA GLU A 40 -3.38 17.66 5.09
C GLU A 40 -4.25 16.62 4.40
N GLY A 41 -3.66 15.83 3.51
CA GLY A 41 -4.39 14.81 2.78
C GLY A 41 -4.90 13.71 3.67
N PHE A 42 -4.14 13.33 4.69
CA PHE A 42 -4.54 12.31 5.65
C PHE A 42 -5.85 12.71 6.36
N GLU A 43 -5.98 13.99 6.71
CA GLU A 43 -7.20 14.49 7.34
C GLU A 43 -8.37 14.57 6.36
N MET A 44 -8.10 14.69 5.07
CA MET A 44 -9.14 14.78 4.05
C MET A 44 -9.74 13.44 3.65
N ILE A 45 -9.09 12.33 4.01
CA ILE A 45 -9.62 11.00 3.73
C ILE A 45 -10.84 10.77 4.62
N ASP A 46 -11.93 10.28 4.01
CA ASP A 46 -13.10 9.88 4.77
C ASP A 46 -12.85 8.49 5.36
N TRP A 47 -12.24 8.46 6.53
CA TRP A 47 -11.86 7.22 7.20
C TRP A 47 -13.05 6.37 7.60
N ASP A 48 -14.17 7.00 7.89
CA ASP A 48 -15.39 6.29 8.25
C ASP A 48 -15.87 5.44 7.07
N ILE A 49 -15.94 6.04 5.89
CA ILE A 49 -16.36 5.32 4.69
C ILE A 49 -15.27 4.33 4.25
N LEU A 50 -14.00 4.74 4.32
CA LEU A 50 -12.89 3.89 3.90
C LEU A 50 -12.85 2.57 4.66
N THR A 51 -13.17 2.60 5.95
CA THR A 51 -13.13 1.40 6.81
C THR A 51 -14.44 0.65 6.88
N ARG A 52 -15.52 1.21 6.34
CA ARG A 52 -16.85 0.59 6.39
C ARG A 52 -16.98 -0.53 5.37
N VAL A 53 -17.44 -1.68 5.84
CA VAL A 53 -17.61 -2.86 4.99
C VAL A 53 -19.03 -2.85 4.38
N GLY A 54 -19.12 -3.18 3.10
CA GLY A 54 -20.41 -3.39 2.44
C GLY A 54 -21.03 -2.18 1.80
N GLN A 55 -20.48 -1.00 1.98
CA GLN A 55 -21.01 0.18 1.30
C GLN A 55 -20.43 0.25 -0.11
N ASN A 56 -21.30 0.25 -1.12
CA ASN A 56 -20.91 0.12 -2.53
C ASN A 56 -21.44 1.21 -3.45
N ASP A 57 -21.94 2.33 -2.94
CA ASP A 57 -22.32 3.41 -3.84
C ASP A 57 -21.07 4.01 -4.51
N GLU A 58 -21.28 4.78 -5.56
CA GLU A 58 -20.18 5.30 -6.36
C GLU A 58 -19.22 6.18 -5.55
N ASP A 59 -19.75 7.03 -4.68
CA ASP A 59 -18.93 7.90 -3.84
C ASP A 59 -18.06 7.09 -2.89
N ALA A 60 -18.63 6.06 -2.25
CA ALA A 60 -17.87 5.18 -1.36
C ALA A 60 -16.76 4.45 -2.12
N ARG A 61 -17.02 3.97 -3.33
CA ARG A 61 -16.01 3.31 -4.14
C ARG A 61 -14.86 4.24 -4.48
N GLN A 62 -15.13 5.49 -4.80
CA GLN A 62 -14.11 6.49 -5.07
C GLN A 62 -13.26 6.78 -3.85
N ILE A 63 -13.89 6.91 -2.68
CA ILE A 63 -13.20 7.15 -1.42
C ILE A 63 -12.31 5.96 -1.06
N LYS A 64 -12.79 4.73 -1.28
CA LYS A 64 -12.03 3.51 -0.98
C LYS A 64 -10.83 3.32 -1.90
N MET A 65 -10.72 4.10 -2.96
CA MET A 65 -9.57 4.11 -3.86
C MET A 65 -8.58 5.22 -3.55
N ALA A 66 -8.66 5.82 -2.36
CA ALA A 66 -7.66 6.78 -1.91
C ALA A 66 -6.27 6.16 -1.93
N GLU A 67 -5.28 6.93 -2.29
CA GLU A 67 -3.92 6.46 -2.45
C GLU A 67 -2.92 7.37 -1.75
N CYS A 68 -1.81 6.79 -1.33
CA CYS A 68 -0.67 7.51 -0.83
C CYS A 68 0.48 7.28 -1.81
N LEU A 69 0.95 8.36 -2.42
CA LEU A 69 1.89 8.28 -3.53
C LEU A 69 3.29 8.73 -3.10
N SER A 70 4.28 7.91 -3.47
CA SER A 70 5.67 8.24 -3.20
C SER A 70 6.24 9.12 -4.31
N PRO A 71 6.92 10.23 -3.97
CA PRO A 71 7.63 11.03 -4.97
C PRO A 71 8.94 10.40 -5.42
N LEU A 72 9.40 9.36 -4.71
CA LEU A 72 10.69 8.73 -4.93
C LEU A 72 10.54 7.21 -5.02
N VAL A 73 11.56 6.57 -5.58
CA VAL A 73 11.67 5.11 -5.52
C VAL A 73 11.92 4.70 -4.08
N ILE A 74 11.17 3.72 -3.59
CA ILE A 74 11.31 3.23 -2.21
C ILE A 74 12.33 2.10 -2.20
N PRO A 75 13.46 2.26 -1.49
CA PRO A 75 14.45 1.19 -1.43
C PRO A 75 13.96 0.03 -0.58
N VAL A 76 14.51 -1.16 -0.83
CA VAL A 76 14.12 -2.38 -0.12
C VAL A 76 14.36 -2.28 1.38
N ASP A 77 15.39 -1.58 1.80
CA ASP A 77 15.69 -1.41 3.23
C ASP A 77 14.65 -0.58 3.98
N ALA A 78 13.76 0.09 3.25
CA ALA A 78 12.64 0.82 3.84
C ALA A 78 11.38 -0.04 4.01
N PHE A 79 11.38 -1.26 3.50
CA PHE A 79 10.24 -2.16 3.64
C PHE A 79 10.15 -2.66 5.08
N GLN A 80 8.98 -2.53 5.69
CA GLN A 80 8.74 -3.04 7.03
C GLN A 80 8.46 -4.54 7.00
N CYS A 81 7.56 -4.96 6.12
CA CYS A 81 7.19 -6.36 5.96
C CYS A 81 6.56 -6.58 4.60
N ILE A 82 6.46 -7.86 4.23
CA ILE A 82 5.81 -8.29 3.00
C ILE A 82 4.77 -9.34 3.37
N TYR A 83 3.55 -9.17 2.90
CA TYR A 83 2.48 -10.16 3.08
C TYR A 83 2.29 -10.93 1.79
N VAL A 84 2.18 -12.25 1.92
CA VAL A 84 2.02 -13.17 0.80
C VAL A 84 0.83 -14.10 1.05
N SER A 85 0.31 -14.69 -0.03
CA SER A 85 -0.89 -15.53 0.07
C SER A 85 -0.61 -16.96 0.48
N SER A 86 0.62 -17.46 0.27
CA SER A 86 0.96 -18.85 0.53
C SER A 86 2.44 -19.01 0.86
N LYS A 87 2.77 -20.19 1.40
CA LYS A 87 4.15 -20.56 1.67
C LYS A 87 4.98 -20.64 0.39
N GLU A 88 4.38 -21.05 -0.70
CA GLU A 88 5.05 -21.11 -1.99
C GLU A 88 5.48 -19.70 -2.43
N THR A 89 4.60 -18.71 -2.32
CA THR A 89 4.92 -17.34 -2.66
C THR A 89 5.97 -16.77 -1.69
N GLU A 90 5.89 -17.12 -0.41
CA GLU A 90 6.90 -16.72 0.57
C GLU A 90 8.29 -17.18 0.13
N ASN A 91 8.42 -18.43 -0.29
CA ASN A 91 9.69 -18.97 -0.74
C ASN A 91 10.21 -18.26 -1.99
N LYS A 92 9.34 -17.96 -2.94
CA LYS A 92 9.71 -17.22 -4.15
C LYS A 92 10.23 -15.82 -3.82
N VAL A 93 9.53 -15.11 -2.94
CA VAL A 93 9.93 -13.76 -2.54
C VAL A 93 11.25 -13.79 -1.80
N ALA A 94 11.43 -14.74 -0.87
CA ALA A 94 12.68 -14.90 -0.14
C ALA A 94 13.86 -15.13 -1.09
N ASP A 95 13.68 -15.99 -2.09
CA ASP A 95 14.70 -16.27 -3.09
C ASP A 95 15.04 -15.04 -3.93
N MET A 96 14.03 -14.28 -4.32
CA MET A 96 14.24 -13.06 -5.09
C MET A 96 15.03 -12.02 -4.29
N LEU A 97 14.70 -11.84 -3.02
CA LEU A 97 15.46 -10.92 -2.16
C LEU A 97 16.90 -11.36 -2.02
N LYS A 98 17.14 -12.64 -1.86
CA LYS A 98 18.48 -13.19 -1.77
C LYS A 98 19.26 -12.97 -3.04
N GLN A 99 18.66 -13.22 -4.20
CA GLN A 99 19.29 -13.03 -5.51
C GLN A 99 19.66 -11.57 -5.76
N LYS A 100 18.89 -10.64 -5.23
CA LYS A 100 19.14 -9.20 -5.38
C LYS A 100 20.13 -8.67 -4.34
N GLY A 101 20.70 -9.54 -3.52
CA GLY A 101 21.71 -9.14 -2.56
C GLY A 101 21.17 -8.40 -1.33
N VAL A 102 19.91 -8.59 -1.01
CA VAL A 102 19.33 -8.02 0.20
C VAL A 102 19.85 -8.81 1.39
N ILE A 103 20.77 -8.21 2.13
CA ILE A 103 21.53 -8.93 3.13
C ILE A 103 20.87 -8.88 4.50
N PHE A 104 20.67 -7.69 5.05
CA PHE A 104 20.12 -7.59 6.41
C PHE A 104 19.72 -6.19 6.79
N PRO A 105 18.72 -6.10 7.68
CA PRO A 105 17.75 -7.17 7.93
C PRO A 105 16.79 -7.26 6.74
N PRO A 106 16.49 -8.46 6.25
CA PRO A 106 15.48 -8.57 5.21
C PRO A 106 14.11 -8.20 5.79
N PRO A 107 13.18 -7.71 4.97
CA PRO A 107 11.83 -7.47 5.46
C PRO A 107 11.19 -8.78 5.92
N PHE A 108 10.37 -8.72 6.95
CA PHE A 108 9.64 -9.89 7.41
C PHE A 108 8.62 -10.28 6.35
N ILE A 109 8.56 -11.58 6.04
CA ILE A 109 7.58 -12.13 5.11
C ILE A 109 6.56 -12.92 5.92
N THR A 110 5.30 -12.58 5.80
CA THR A 110 4.22 -13.21 6.56
C THR A 110 3.15 -13.74 5.62
N VAL A 111 2.75 -14.99 5.84
CA VAL A 111 1.69 -15.61 5.06
C VAL A 111 0.34 -15.20 5.64
N MET A 112 -0.47 -14.50 4.85
CA MET A 112 -1.78 -14.00 5.25
C MET A 112 -2.80 -14.26 4.16
N PRO A 113 -3.24 -15.52 3.98
CA PRO A 113 -4.10 -15.89 2.86
C PRO A 113 -5.40 -15.08 2.80
N GLN A 114 -5.95 -14.73 3.95
CA GLN A 114 -7.23 -14.01 4.03
C GLN A 114 -7.18 -12.61 3.44
N TRP A 115 -6.00 -12.05 3.24
CA TRP A 115 -5.86 -10.72 2.63
C TRP A 115 -5.90 -10.75 1.11
N PHE A 116 -5.90 -11.95 0.53
CA PHE A 116 -5.84 -12.14 -0.91
C PHE A 116 -7.12 -12.78 -1.48
N GLU A 117 -8.14 -12.93 -0.66
CA GLU A 117 -9.41 -13.50 -1.08
C GLU A 117 -10.29 -12.48 -1.82
#